data_235104a934b8cb8a05bd5431036b04f0
#
_entry.id   235104a934b8cb8a05bd5431036b04f0
#
_cell.length_a   1.000
_cell.length_b   1.000
_cell.length_c   1.000
_cell.angle_alpha   90.00
_cell.angle_beta   90.00
_cell.angle_gamma   90.00
#
_symmetry.space_group_name_H-M   'P 1'
#
loop_
_entity.id
_entity.type
_entity.pdbx_description
1 polymer ?
#
loop_
_entity_poly.entity_id
_entity_poly.type
_entity_poly.pdbx_seq_one_letter_code
_entity_poly.pdbx_strand_id
1 'polypeptide(L)'
;IVNQDGLAGLVSVRCDLTVTNAYRGEDLAGLAGLRRCESLCIGSAGAPNETLKRIELPALREVAGDLQLCGTAVRSVVFAALQRVDGAFAVGSDALVEIVADELESVGGDLRLAGSTGNAAKAPCEQMYFPELQRVGGELSVARFGKLGQLATTFGALVSVGSIAYEELALTASCEFPLIETVGAVALTDCPALRTISLPRLAAAGSFS
;
A
#
# COMPACT_ATOMS: atom_id res chain seq x y z
N ILE A 1 1.80 22.24 -7.59
CA ILE A 1 1.35 22.06 -9.00
C ILE A 1 -0.15 22.30 -9.02
N VAL A 2 -0.61 23.24 -9.83
CA VAL A 2 -2.05 23.60 -9.91
C VAL A 2 -2.71 22.89 -11.10
N ASN A 3 -1.92 22.58 -12.14
CA ASN A 3 -2.36 21.82 -13.29
C ASN A 3 -1.20 20.91 -13.76
N GLN A 4 -1.51 19.83 -14.42
CA GLN A 4 -0.55 18.81 -14.84
C GLN A 4 -0.28 18.79 -16.35
N ASP A 5 -0.88 19.70 -17.12
CA ASP A 5 -0.83 19.68 -18.60
C ASP A 5 0.61 19.71 -19.13
N GLY A 6 1.53 20.36 -18.39
CA GLY A 6 2.96 20.40 -18.73
C GLY A 6 3.75 19.14 -18.37
N LEU A 7 3.16 18.16 -17.70
CA LEU A 7 3.85 16.96 -17.19
C LEU A 7 3.56 15.69 -18.01
N ALA A 8 2.66 15.76 -19.01
CA ALA A 8 2.24 14.60 -19.79
C ALA A 8 3.38 13.86 -20.52
N GLY A 9 4.48 14.57 -20.80
CA GLY A 9 5.70 13.99 -21.39
C GLY A 9 6.74 13.50 -20.37
N LEU A 10 6.46 13.58 -19.06
CA LEU A 10 7.40 13.21 -18.03
C LEU A 10 7.50 11.68 -17.91
N VAL A 11 8.67 11.14 -18.22
CA VAL A 11 8.92 9.69 -18.21
C VAL A 11 9.76 9.27 -16.99
N SER A 12 10.68 10.10 -16.55
CA SER A 12 11.58 9.79 -15.44
C SER A 12 11.96 11.04 -14.65
N VAL A 13 11.99 10.89 -13.34
CA VAL A 13 12.42 11.92 -12.39
C VAL A 13 13.51 11.33 -11.51
N ARG A 14 14.67 11.99 -11.46
CA ARG A 14 15.83 11.58 -10.66
C ARG A 14 15.92 12.31 -9.31
N CYS A 15 14.80 12.70 -8.79
CA CYS A 15 14.65 13.35 -7.49
C CYS A 15 13.27 13.03 -6.92
N ASP A 16 13.03 13.46 -5.70
CA ASP A 16 11.72 13.28 -5.07
C ASP A 16 10.64 14.08 -5.81
N LEU A 17 9.54 13.40 -6.09
CA LEU A 17 8.34 14.02 -6.64
C LEU A 17 7.30 14.18 -5.53
N THR A 18 6.99 15.44 -5.20
CA THR A 18 6.02 15.74 -4.14
C THR A 18 4.77 16.42 -4.69
N VAL A 19 3.62 15.81 -4.41
CA VAL A 19 2.29 16.40 -4.61
C VAL A 19 1.74 16.81 -3.26
N THR A 20 1.74 18.13 -2.99
CA THR A 20 1.33 18.66 -1.69
C THR A 20 -0.20 18.76 -1.56
N ASN A 21 -0.68 19.06 -0.36
CA ASN A 21 -2.08 19.39 -0.08
C ASN A 21 -2.60 20.65 -0.81
N ALA A 22 -1.72 21.45 -1.41
CA ALA A 22 -2.10 22.58 -2.26
C ALA A 22 -2.57 22.16 -3.67
N TYR A 23 -2.30 20.92 -4.10
CA TYR A 23 -2.83 20.39 -5.36
C TYR A 23 -4.34 20.18 -5.25
N ARG A 24 -5.09 20.70 -6.23
CA ARG A 24 -6.56 20.72 -6.22
C ARG A 24 -7.19 19.81 -7.29
N GLY A 25 -6.39 19.05 -8.02
CA GLY A 25 -6.91 18.05 -8.96
C GLY A 25 -7.50 16.82 -8.25
N GLU A 26 -8.36 16.11 -8.95
CA GLU A 26 -8.96 14.88 -8.45
C GLU A 26 -8.18 13.61 -8.82
N ASP A 27 -7.23 13.72 -9.75
CA ASP A 27 -6.37 12.62 -10.23
C ASP A 27 -4.95 13.11 -10.57
N LEU A 28 -4.10 12.19 -11.02
CA LEU A 28 -2.73 12.43 -11.45
C LEU A 28 -2.53 12.12 -12.95
N ALA A 29 -3.54 12.33 -13.79
CA ALA A 29 -3.51 11.97 -15.21
C ALA A 29 -2.32 12.57 -15.97
N GLY A 30 -1.84 13.78 -15.60
CA GLY A 30 -0.64 14.37 -16.18
C GLY A 30 0.67 13.62 -15.87
N LEU A 31 0.67 12.66 -14.95
CA LEU A 31 1.81 11.80 -14.63
C LEU A 31 1.66 10.38 -15.18
N ALA A 32 0.65 10.12 -16.02
CA ALA A 32 0.38 8.78 -16.54
C ALA A 32 1.55 8.16 -17.34
N GLY A 33 2.44 8.98 -17.91
CA GLY A 33 3.65 8.54 -18.61
C GLY A 33 4.86 8.27 -17.72
N LEU A 34 4.79 8.58 -16.42
CA LEU A 34 5.91 8.43 -15.48
C LEU A 34 6.24 6.95 -15.28
N ARG A 35 7.49 6.56 -15.57
CA ARG A 35 7.98 5.19 -15.44
C ARG A 35 8.89 4.97 -14.25
N ARG A 36 9.59 6.02 -13.81
CA ARG A 36 10.56 5.94 -12.71
C ARG A 36 10.68 7.26 -11.97
N CYS A 37 10.78 7.19 -10.64
CA CYS A 37 11.15 8.34 -9.81
C CYS A 37 12.06 7.89 -8.66
N GLU A 38 12.71 8.84 -8.00
CA GLU A 38 13.47 8.57 -6.77
C GLU A 38 12.50 8.24 -5.65
N SER A 39 11.72 9.19 -5.20
CA SER A 39 10.60 8.97 -4.28
C SER A 39 9.34 9.65 -4.80
N LEU A 40 8.17 9.15 -4.41
CA LEU A 40 6.88 9.77 -4.69
C LEU A 40 6.12 9.99 -3.38
N CYS A 41 5.96 11.27 -3.02
CA CYS A 41 5.19 11.68 -1.86
C CYS A 41 3.92 12.43 -2.28
N ILE A 42 2.77 11.94 -1.84
CA ILE A 42 1.47 12.60 -2.06
C ILE A 42 0.83 12.90 -0.71
N GLY A 43 0.74 14.19 -0.35
CA GLY A 43 0.32 14.61 0.98
C GLY A 43 1.32 14.19 2.06
N SER A 44 0.92 14.33 3.31
CA SER A 44 1.66 13.82 4.48
C SER A 44 0.67 13.59 5.63
N ALA A 45 1.09 12.87 6.67
CA ALA A 45 0.25 12.60 7.85
C ALA A 45 -0.26 13.89 8.54
N GLY A 46 0.55 14.96 8.55
CA GLY A 46 0.16 16.26 9.13
C GLY A 46 -0.53 17.21 8.15
N ALA A 47 -0.51 16.92 6.84
CA ALA A 47 -1.11 17.72 5.79
C ALA A 47 -1.56 16.82 4.61
N PRO A 48 -2.59 16.01 4.80
CA PRO A 48 -3.08 15.09 3.77
C PRO A 48 -3.66 15.88 2.59
N ASN A 49 -3.63 15.30 1.41
CA ASN A 49 -4.33 15.87 0.27
C ASN A 49 -5.82 15.51 0.35
N GLU A 50 -6.69 16.53 0.38
CA GLU A 50 -8.13 16.37 0.59
C GLU A 50 -8.94 16.36 -0.70
N THR A 51 -8.32 16.59 -1.85
CA THR A 51 -9.04 16.72 -3.14
C THR A 51 -8.79 15.54 -4.07
N LEU A 52 -7.61 14.91 -3.97
CA LEU A 52 -7.22 13.80 -4.81
C LEU A 52 -8.07 12.57 -4.47
N LYS A 53 -8.81 12.07 -5.47
CA LYS A 53 -9.71 10.91 -5.31
C LYS A 53 -9.11 9.64 -5.90
N ARG A 54 -8.26 9.81 -6.91
CA ARG A 54 -7.73 8.70 -7.69
C ARG A 54 -6.24 8.88 -7.95
N ILE A 55 -5.49 7.82 -7.68
CA ILE A 55 -4.05 7.75 -7.95
C ILE A 55 -3.86 6.58 -8.92
N GLU A 56 -3.74 6.90 -10.20
CA GLU A 56 -3.50 5.93 -11.25
C GLU A 56 -2.21 6.34 -11.99
N LEU A 57 -1.16 5.52 -11.86
CA LEU A 57 0.11 5.71 -12.54
C LEU A 57 0.44 4.44 -13.34
N PRO A 58 -0.23 4.22 -14.48
CA PRO A 58 -0.21 2.95 -15.18
C PRO A 58 1.15 2.60 -15.80
N ALA A 59 2.00 3.58 -16.04
CA ALA A 59 3.33 3.35 -16.58
C ALA A 59 4.44 3.28 -15.53
N LEU A 60 4.16 3.59 -14.26
CA LEU A 60 5.16 3.60 -13.19
C LEU A 60 5.64 2.18 -12.91
N ARG A 61 6.94 1.94 -13.06
CA ARG A 61 7.58 0.63 -12.88
C ARG A 61 8.46 0.53 -11.66
N GLU A 62 9.09 1.64 -11.29
CA GLU A 62 10.11 1.62 -10.25
C GLU A 62 10.12 2.93 -9.46
N VAL A 63 10.19 2.80 -8.14
CA VAL A 63 10.45 3.87 -7.19
C VAL A 63 11.71 3.48 -6.42
N ALA A 64 12.81 4.23 -6.60
CA ALA A 64 14.10 3.90 -6.01
C ALA A 64 14.20 4.20 -4.51
N GLY A 65 13.33 5.06 -4.00
CA GLY A 65 13.17 5.39 -2.58
C GLY A 65 11.75 5.05 -2.11
N ASP A 66 11.14 5.98 -1.40
CA ASP A 66 9.83 5.79 -0.77
C ASP A 66 8.66 6.14 -1.69
N LEU A 67 7.59 5.37 -1.59
CA LEU A 67 6.28 5.64 -2.15
C LEU A 67 5.29 5.90 -1.01
N GLN A 68 4.94 7.18 -0.78
CA GLN A 68 4.09 7.59 0.33
C GLN A 68 2.85 8.33 -0.17
N LEU A 69 1.68 7.81 0.15
CA LEU A 69 0.38 8.33 -0.27
C LEU A 69 -0.48 8.60 0.97
N CYS A 70 -0.64 9.88 1.31
CA CYS A 70 -1.47 10.35 2.41
C CYS A 70 -2.57 11.26 1.90
N GLY A 71 -3.81 10.78 1.87
CA GLY A 71 -4.94 11.57 1.40
C GLY A 71 -6.26 11.13 2.00
N THR A 72 -7.03 12.04 2.56
CA THR A 72 -8.31 11.72 3.19
C THR A 72 -9.41 11.37 2.20
N ALA A 73 -9.31 11.86 0.95
CA ALA A 73 -10.31 11.66 -0.10
C ALA A 73 -9.96 10.55 -1.11
N VAL A 74 -8.75 9.97 -1.04
CA VAL A 74 -8.30 8.96 -2.00
C VAL A 74 -9.12 7.69 -1.86
N ARG A 75 -9.79 7.31 -2.96
CA ARG A 75 -10.65 6.13 -3.03
C ARG A 75 -10.00 4.96 -3.76
N SER A 76 -9.21 5.27 -4.79
CA SER A 76 -8.61 4.26 -5.65
C SER A 76 -7.13 4.55 -5.83
N VAL A 77 -6.31 3.51 -5.63
CA VAL A 77 -4.88 3.51 -5.87
C VAL A 77 -4.55 2.35 -6.79
N VAL A 78 -4.09 2.65 -8.02
CA VAL A 78 -3.80 1.62 -9.04
C VAL A 78 -2.43 1.86 -9.67
N PHE A 79 -1.58 0.85 -9.56
CA PHE A 79 -0.25 0.79 -10.15
C PHE A 79 -0.12 -0.47 -11.02
N ALA A 80 -0.62 -0.42 -12.25
CA ALA A 80 -0.70 -1.60 -13.12
C ALA A 80 0.66 -2.19 -13.51
N ALA A 81 1.71 -1.35 -13.61
CA ALA A 81 3.04 -1.77 -14.06
C ALA A 81 4.14 -1.63 -12.99
N LEU A 82 3.80 -1.29 -11.75
CA LEU A 82 4.78 -1.10 -10.68
C LEU A 82 5.37 -2.45 -10.27
N GLN A 83 6.69 -2.60 -10.44
CA GLN A 83 7.41 -3.84 -10.14
C GLN A 83 8.20 -3.75 -8.84
N ARG A 84 8.72 -2.57 -8.51
CA ARG A 84 9.61 -2.43 -7.36
C ARG A 84 9.49 -1.08 -6.68
N VAL A 85 9.53 -1.11 -5.36
CA VAL A 85 9.76 0.04 -4.48
C VAL A 85 10.95 -0.32 -3.59
N ASP A 86 12.08 0.41 -3.72
CA ASP A 86 13.29 0.06 -2.96
C ASP A 86 13.23 0.54 -1.50
N GLY A 87 12.47 1.60 -1.23
CA GLY A 87 12.16 2.08 0.12
C GLY A 87 10.86 1.53 0.68
N ALA A 88 10.18 2.34 1.50
CA ALA A 88 8.88 2.02 2.06
C ALA A 88 7.74 2.32 1.06
N PHE A 89 6.70 1.50 1.08
CA PHE A 89 5.44 1.77 0.40
C PHE A 89 4.33 1.96 1.43
N ALA A 90 3.83 3.18 1.54
CA ALA A 90 2.81 3.53 2.51
C ALA A 90 1.59 4.15 1.85
N VAL A 91 0.39 3.66 2.16
CA VAL A 91 -0.89 4.23 1.75
C VAL A 91 -1.74 4.49 3.00
N GLY A 92 -2.20 5.73 3.15
CA GLY A 92 -3.14 6.12 4.21
C GLY A 92 -4.30 6.93 3.64
N SER A 93 -5.54 6.41 3.75
CA SER A 93 -6.73 7.16 3.35
C SER A 93 -7.99 6.70 4.07
N ASP A 94 -8.78 7.67 4.56
CA ASP A 94 -10.05 7.41 5.24
C ASP A 94 -11.17 6.96 4.27
N ALA A 95 -11.01 7.25 2.98
CA ALA A 95 -11.99 6.95 1.94
C ALA A 95 -11.59 5.77 1.02
N LEU A 96 -10.48 5.09 1.30
CA LEU A 96 -9.93 4.04 0.45
C LEU A 96 -10.94 2.91 0.21
N VAL A 97 -11.19 2.59 -1.06
CA VAL A 97 -12.07 1.50 -1.51
C VAL A 97 -11.25 0.36 -2.09
N GLU A 98 -10.21 0.71 -2.87
CA GLU A 98 -9.37 -0.28 -3.53
C GLU A 98 -7.90 0.15 -3.59
N ILE A 99 -7.03 -0.85 -3.56
CA ILE A 99 -5.62 -0.71 -3.83
C ILE A 99 -5.14 -1.91 -4.66
N VAL A 100 -4.55 -1.63 -5.81
CA VAL A 100 -4.13 -2.64 -6.79
C VAL A 100 -2.71 -2.35 -7.26
N ALA A 101 -1.85 -3.35 -7.20
CA ALA A 101 -0.50 -3.33 -7.76
C ALA A 101 -0.19 -4.70 -8.38
N ASP A 102 -0.63 -4.86 -9.64
CA ASP A 102 -0.67 -6.16 -10.33
C ASP A 102 0.72 -6.79 -10.50
N GLU A 103 1.72 -5.99 -10.85
CA GLU A 103 3.09 -6.46 -11.15
C GLU A 103 4.08 -6.24 -10.00
N LEU A 104 3.64 -5.78 -8.82
CA LEU A 104 4.55 -5.47 -7.72
C LEU A 104 5.18 -6.75 -7.16
N GLU A 105 6.50 -6.89 -7.36
CA GLU A 105 7.29 -8.05 -6.91
C GLU A 105 7.96 -7.82 -5.56
N SER A 106 8.38 -6.57 -5.27
CA SER A 106 9.16 -6.31 -4.05
C SER A 106 8.99 -4.89 -3.49
N VAL A 107 9.01 -4.84 -2.16
CA VAL A 107 9.15 -3.62 -1.35
C VAL A 107 10.37 -3.80 -0.47
N GLY A 108 11.38 -2.92 -0.59
CA GLY A 108 12.64 -3.03 0.14
C GLY A 108 12.53 -2.65 1.62
N GLY A 109 11.67 -1.69 1.93
CA GLY A 109 11.31 -1.27 3.29
C GLY A 109 10.00 -1.89 3.78
N ASP A 110 9.20 -1.08 4.49
CA ASP A 110 7.91 -1.49 5.00
C ASP A 110 6.81 -1.33 3.95
N LEU A 111 5.83 -2.23 3.96
CA LEU A 111 4.55 -2.06 3.26
C LEU A 111 3.46 -1.75 4.28
N ARG A 112 3.02 -0.49 4.33
CA ARG A 112 2.01 -0.02 5.27
C ARG A 112 0.74 0.42 4.57
N LEU A 113 -0.35 -0.27 4.85
CA LEU A 113 -1.68 -0.01 4.29
C LEU A 113 -2.62 0.34 5.44
N ALA A 114 -3.03 1.61 5.53
CA ALA A 114 -3.88 2.09 6.60
C ALA A 114 -5.18 2.71 6.07
N GLY A 115 -6.30 2.21 6.55
CA GLY A 115 -7.64 2.69 6.19
C GLY A 115 -8.13 3.87 6.99
N SER A 116 -7.27 4.48 7.81
CA SER A 116 -7.57 5.72 8.51
C SER A 116 -6.27 6.41 8.91
N THR A 117 -6.25 7.74 8.82
CA THR A 117 -5.13 8.58 9.24
C THR A 117 -5.32 9.15 10.65
N GLY A 118 -6.42 8.81 11.33
CA GLY A 118 -6.77 9.35 12.65
C GLY A 118 -7.91 8.60 13.33
N ASN A 119 -8.71 9.29 14.14
CA ASN A 119 -9.88 8.74 14.85
C ASN A 119 -11.16 8.63 13.98
N ALA A 120 -11.02 8.70 12.67
CA ALA A 120 -12.13 8.58 11.74
C ALA A 120 -12.67 7.14 11.68
N ALA A 121 -13.84 6.97 11.08
CA ALA A 121 -14.38 5.64 10.79
C ALA A 121 -13.41 4.86 9.90
N LYS A 122 -13.34 3.54 10.10
CA LYS A 122 -12.49 2.63 9.31
C LYS A 122 -12.81 2.78 7.82
N ALA A 123 -11.76 2.81 6.98
CA ALA A 123 -11.95 2.95 5.54
C ALA A 123 -12.80 1.80 4.95
N PRO A 124 -13.62 2.09 3.93
CA PRO A 124 -14.50 1.12 3.31
C PRO A 124 -13.78 0.20 2.31
N CYS A 125 -12.47 0.00 2.42
CA CYS A 125 -11.71 -0.81 1.49
C CYS A 125 -12.27 -2.22 1.40
N GLU A 126 -12.62 -2.61 0.19
CA GLU A 126 -13.17 -3.93 -0.15
C GLU A 126 -12.16 -4.79 -0.89
N GLN A 127 -11.19 -4.15 -1.57
CA GLN A 127 -10.22 -4.85 -2.41
C GLN A 127 -8.79 -4.38 -2.17
N MET A 128 -7.93 -5.33 -1.86
CA MET A 128 -6.48 -5.22 -1.92
C MET A 128 -5.94 -6.31 -2.83
N TYR A 129 -5.06 -5.97 -3.77
CA TYR A 129 -4.57 -6.93 -4.74
C TYR A 129 -3.09 -6.73 -5.05
N PHE A 130 -2.26 -7.67 -4.60
CA PHE A 130 -0.81 -7.73 -4.76
C PHE A 130 -0.38 -9.15 -5.15
N PRO A 131 -0.81 -9.66 -6.31
CA PRO A 131 -0.68 -11.08 -6.64
C PRO A 131 0.75 -11.55 -6.84
N GLU A 132 1.64 -10.67 -7.28
CA GLU A 132 3.04 -10.98 -7.58
C GLU A 132 4.01 -10.58 -6.46
N LEU A 133 3.51 -10.05 -5.34
CA LEU A 133 4.38 -9.57 -4.26
C LEU A 133 5.08 -10.74 -3.55
N GLN A 134 6.39 -10.84 -3.75
CA GLN A 134 7.23 -11.91 -3.22
C GLN A 134 8.01 -11.51 -1.98
N ARG A 135 8.37 -10.22 -1.85
CA ARG A 135 9.24 -9.75 -0.75
C ARG A 135 8.81 -8.41 -0.18
N VAL A 136 8.83 -8.35 1.15
CA VAL A 136 8.77 -7.12 1.94
C VAL A 136 9.95 -7.16 2.91
N GLY A 137 10.89 -6.22 2.75
CA GLY A 137 12.13 -6.22 3.54
C GLY A 137 11.90 -5.89 5.01
N GLY A 138 10.92 -5.03 5.29
CA GLY A 138 10.49 -4.63 6.62
C GLY A 138 9.17 -5.25 7.05
N GLU A 139 8.29 -4.42 7.61
CA GLU A 139 6.97 -4.82 8.12
C GLU A 139 5.90 -4.76 7.02
N LEU A 140 5.09 -5.81 6.93
CA LEU A 140 3.79 -5.79 6.26
C LEU A 140 2.73 -5.42 7.29
N SER A 141 2.24 -4.17 7.22
CA SER A 141 1.22 -3.66 8.13
C SER A 141 -0.08 -3.36 7.39
N VAL A 142 -1.19 -3.93 7.86
CA VAL A 142 -2.55 -3.68 7.34
C VAL A 142 -3.44 -3.28 8.52
N ALA A 143 -3.96 -2.05 8.50
CA ALA A 143 -4.65 -1.50 9.65
C ALA A 143 -5.91 -0.71 9.30
N ARG A 144 -6.92 -0.78 10.19
CA ARG A 144 -8.10 0.11 10.21
C ARG A 144 -9.00 0.04 8.97
N PHE A 145 -9.24 -1.19 8.49
CA PHE A 145 -10.18 -1.44 7.40
C PHE A 145 -11.48 -2.07 7.91
N GLY A 146 -12.61 -1.39 7.59
CA GLY A 146 -13.93 -1.82 8.08
C GLY A 146 -14.58 -2.91 7.26
N LYS A 147 -14.30 -3.00 5.96
CA LYS A 147 -14.96 -3.93 5.03
C LYS A 147 -14.05 -4.97 4.40
N LEU A 148 -12.77 -4.95 4.70
CA LEU A 148 -11.81 -5.88 4.14
C LEU A 148 -12.08 -7.30 4.68
N GLY A 149 -12.77 -8.12 3.89
CA GLY A 149 -13.20 -9.46 4.30
C GLY A 149 -12.22 -10.57 3.92
N GLN A 150 -11.47 -10.40 2.84
CA GLN A 150 -10.59 -11.43 2.29
C GLN A 150 -9.16 -10.91 2.12
N LEU A 151 -8.30 -11.20 3.07
CA LEU A 151 -6.85 -11.05 2.94
C LEU A 151 -6.17 -12.35 2.51
N ALA A 152 -6.90 -13.46 2.47
CA ALA A 152 -6.35 -14.78 2.22
C ALA A 152 -5.60 -14.90 0.88
N THR A 153 -6.05 -14.18 -0.15
CA THR A 153 -5.44 -14.26 -1.49
C THR A 153 -4.60 -13.03 -1.85
N THR A 154 -4.62 -12.00 -1.03
CA THR A 154 -3.98 -10.70 -1.33
C THR A 154 -2.46 -10.83 -1.46
N PHE A 155 -1.83 -11.66 -0.61
CA PHE A 155 -0.39 -11.83 -0.52
C PHE A 155 0.04 -13.28 -0.81
N GLY A 156 -0.62 -13.93 -1.76
CA GLY A 156 -0.41 -15.36 -2.05
C GLY A 156 0.99 -15.73 -2.57
N ALA A 157 1.69 -14.80 -3.20
CA ALA A 157 3.05 -15.00 -3.70
C ALA A 157 4.16 -14.65 -2.69
N LEU A 158 3.81 -14.14 -1.49
CA LEU A 158 4.78 -13.64 -0.52
C LEU A 158 5.63 -14.78 0.06
N VAL A 159 6.94 -14.70 -0.16
CA VAL A 159 7.94 -15.67 0.28
C VAL A 159 8.70 -15.18 1.50
N SER A 160 8.97 -13.88 1.57
CA SER A 160 9.80 -13.29 2.62
C SER A 160 9.22 -11.97 3.11
N VAL A 161 9.15 -11.83 4.44
CA VAL A 161 8.71 -10.61 5.12
C VAL A 161 9.44 -10.48 6.46
N GLY A 162 9.83 -9.26 6.83
CA GLY A 162 10.46 -9.00 8.13
C GLY A 162 9.51 -9.27 9.29
N SER A 163 8.33 -8.66 9.28
CA SER A 163 7.25 -8.90 10.24
C SER A 163 5.88 -8.65 9.62
N ILE A 164 4.83 -9.19 10.25
CA ILE A 164 3.43 -8.99 9.86
C ILE A 164 2.70 -8.35 11.03
N ALA A 165 2.00 -7.24 10.79
CA ALA A 165 1.18 -6.56 11.76
C ALA A 165 -0.22 -6.29 11.20
N TYR A 166 -1.25 -6.86 11.82
CA TYR A 166 -2.65 -6.59 11.48
C TYR A 166 -3.35 -5.95 12.66
N GLU A 167 -3.96 -4.79 12.42
CA GLU A 167 -4.60 -3.98 13.45
C GLU A 167 -6.01 -3.54 13.02
N GLU A 168 -6.98 -3.70 13.93
CA GLU A 168 -8.35 -3.21 13.74
C GLU A 168 -9.03 -3.66 12.44
N LEU A 169 -8.88 -4.92 12.05
CA LEU A 169 -9.52 -5.53 10.89
C LEU A 169 -10.86 -6.16 11.29
N ALA A 170 -11.97 -5.46 11.02
CA ALA A 170 -13.28 -5.84 11.56
C ALA A 170 -13.88 -7.12 10.95
N LEU A 171 -13.67 -7.38 9.65
CA LEU A 171 -14.32 -8.47 8.92
C LEU A 171 -13.36 -9.54 8.39
N THR A 172 -12.06 -9.40 8.56
CA THR A 172 -11.08 -10.38 8.08
C THR A 172 -11.18 -11.66 8.89
N ALA A 173 -11.63 -12.73 8.26
CA ALA A 173 -11.82 -14.02 8.92
C ALA A 173 -10.61 -14.95 8.82
N SER A 174 -9.82 -14.84 7.76
CA SER A 174 -8.63 -15.66 7.53
C SER A 174 -7.52 -14.86 6.85
N CYS A 175 -6.28 -15.23 7.15
CA CYS A 175 -5.07 -14.76 6.49
C CYS A 175 -4.24 -15.97 6.06
N GLU A 176 -3.83 -16.00 4.80
CA GLU A 176 -3.10 -17.11 4.25
C GLU A 176 -1.81 -16.62 3.57
N PHE A 177 -0.71 -17.25 3.95
CA PHE A 177 0.62 -17.00 3.42
C PHE A 177 1.25 -18.33 3.01
N PRO A 178 0.84 -18.88 1.86
CA PRO A 178 1.19 -20.26 1.50
C PRO A 178 2.67 -20.49 1.24
N LEU A 179 3.43 -19.44 0.95
CA LEU A 179 4.83 -19.54 0.54
C LEU A 179 5.83 -18.98 1.57
N ILE A 180 5.37 -18.35 2.65
CA ILE A 180 6.29 -17.80 3.67
C ILE A 180 7.01 -18.93 4.39
N GLU A 181 8.35 -18.86 4.37
CA GLU A 181 9.24 -19.79 5.07
C GLU A 181 9.78 -19.20 6.38
N THR A 182 9.97 -17.88 6.43
CA THR A 182 10.49 -17.19 7.61
C THR A 182 9.75 -15.88 7.85
N VAL A 183 9.49 -15.57 9.13
CA VAL A 183 8.93 -14.31 9.57
C VAL A 183 9.54 -13.92 10.92
N GLY A 184 9.90 -12.65 11.09
CA GLY A 184 10.47 -12.17 12.33
C GLY A 184 9.43 -12.12 13.46
N ALA A 185 8.28 -11.49 13.20
CA ALA A 185 7.18 -11.42 14.16
C ALA A 185 5.83 -11.40 13.44
N VAL A 186 4.81 -11.90 14.12
CA VAL A 186 3.39 -11.75 13.72
C VAL A 186 2.64 -11.13 14.88
N ALA A 187 2.08 -9.95 14.68
CA ALA A 187 1.30 -9.21 15.65
C ALA A 187 -0.13 -9.00 15.14
N LEU A 188 -1.12 -9.30 15.98
CA LEU A 188 -2.53 -9.21 15.67
C LEU A 188 -3.24 -8.46 16.77
N THR A 189 -3.75 -7.28 16.47
CA THR A 189 -4.41 -6.43 17.44
C THR A 189 -5.82 -6.07 16.97
N ASP A 190 -6.81 -6.23 17.82
CA ASP A 190 -8.20 -5.85 17.54
C ASP A 190 -8.77 -6.39 16.22
N CYS A 191 -8.52 -7.69 15.96
CA CYS A 191 -9.03 -8.42 14.79
C CYS A 191 -10.14 -9.42 15.19
N PRO A 192 -11.34 -8.96 15.58
CA PRO A 192 -12.35 -9.80 16.25
C PRO A 192 -12.95 -10.91 15.38
N ALA A 193 -12.92 -10.76 14.07
CA ALA A 193 -13.42 -11.77 13.14
C ALA A 193 -12.38 -12.82 12.77
N LEU A 194 -11.09 -12.57 13.03
CA LEU A 194 -10.01 -13.44 12.61
C LEU A 194 -10.05 -14.78 13.37
N ARG A 195 -10.12 -15.88 12.63
CA ARG A 195 -10.20 -17.24 13.15
C ARG A 195 -9.01 -18.10 12.75
N THR A 196 -8.41 -17.80 11.59
CA THR A 196 -7.37 -18.65 11.00
C THR A 196 -6.25 -17.81 10.43
N ILE A 197 -5.02 -18.19 10.78
CA ILE A 197 -3.79 -17.77 10.09
C ILE A 197 -3.13 -19.04 9.59
N SER A 198 -2.87 -19.10 8.30
CA SER A 198 -2.25 -20.26 7.66
C SER A 198 -0.87 -19.89 7.12
N LEU A 199 0.15 -20.54 7.64
CA LEU A 199 1.57 -20.40 7.26
C LEU A 199 2.17 -21.82 7.06
N PRO A 200 1.70 -22.58 6.06
CA PRO A 200 1.99 -24.01 5.95
C PRO A 200 3.47 -24.34 5.69
N ARG A 201 4.25 -23.40 5.20
CA ARG A 201 5.69 -23.56 4.93
C ARG A 201 6.59 -22.92 5.97
N LEU A 202 6.02 -22.31 7.01
CA LEU A 202 6.79 -21.60 8.02
C LEU A 202 7.76 -22.55 8.73
N ALA A 203 9.05 -22.32 8.53
CA ALA A 203 10.14 -23.06 9.15
C ALA A 203 10.69 -22.37 10.40
N ALA A 204 10.64 -21.01 10.45
CA ALA A 204 11.12 -20.23 11.57
C ALA A 204 10.28 -18.95 11.76
N ALA A 205 9.97 -18.68 13.02
CA ALA A 205 9.34 -17.43 13.46
C ALA A 205 10.03 -16.91 14.71
N GLY A 206 10.11 -15.58 14.84
CA GLY A 206 10.66 -14.94 16.03
C GLY A 206 9.65 -14.88 17.17
N SER A 207 8.47 -14.30 16.92
CA SER A 207 7.42 -14.15 17.93
C SER A 207 6.02 -14.11 17.33
N PHE A 208 5.03 -14.50 18.15
CA PHE A 208 3.60 -14.32 17.86
C PHE A 208 2.93 -13.62 19.04
N SER A 209 2.10 -12.60 18.78
CA SER A 209 1.38 -11.85 19.81
C SER A 209 -0.03 -11.47 19.37
#